data_0d19c3e87c2882c699df705fe0a04e9e
#
_entry.id   0d19c3e87c2882c699df705fe0a04e9e
#
_cell.length_a   1.000
_cell.length_b   1.000
_cell.length_c   1.000
_cell.angle_alpha   90.00
_cell.angle_beta   90.00
_cell.angle_gamma   90.00
#
_symmetry.space_group_name_H-M   'P 1'
#
loop_
_entity.id
_entity.type
_entity.pdbx_description
1 polymer ?
#
loop_
_entity_poly.entity_id
_entity_poly.type
_entity_poly.pdbx_seq_one_letter_code
_entity_poly.pdbx_strand_id
1 'polypeptide(L)'
;MKSSLLKKINNQYLLIILIMFCSAVIRFHDLGSIPLNDNEANLALSALNMAKGDFSNLASHPLYLVFTSLFIQFFSANNITARLLPALIGSVFTLLPFLYRKWVGSAFVILMSILLIFDPVLISLSRQADSRMLAMFFFVLMTAFLLHEKIVYSGIAAGLFILTGSFAWYLIVLMVITLVIYAKITKFQKNRWGVIAPIKNNVKKMHIFIISALICVLLIGTGFMRQPQLINSIIQGLIDFSEGWFKGGLFFNKSLLLVGFITSYLLFIIFLFIGFINKNSRYPHIEKIFLINGAVSFFFLLGYPATSLIDILIFLPFFYFFVCRGILKWWLIIQKNFKVSMLIGIPIIGLAGFIWLAVLRILNLPLGSIESAQMLVAIIGSAFLIGLILLLIGWGWSLKIALSGFSLGFFTILFLFQASGIFHSFSPSRRPASEIWWTSTYVEDSNILVKTVEEVSLWNTGIRNGLAIQIYGVDSPSLQWQLRDHKVFSDNVIHPENLSPVVITKTKDNPLLEDSYRGQKVPYYSEPNWIQNIPQFLDSVDFYRWLFFRDSMIRQEEIFIWIKADLFVGNNIKFESGVF
;
A
#
# COMPACT_ATOMS: atom_id res chain seq x y z
N MET A 1 -19.25 7.19 -41.81
CA MET A 1 -18.01 7.58 -41.12
C MET A 1 -18.21 8.35 -39.81
N LYS A 2 -19.06 9.39 -39.73
CA LYS A 2 -19.33 10.11 -38.47
C LYS A 2 -19.94 9.24 -37.35
N SER A 3 -20.87 8.34 -37.66
CA SER A 3 -21.50 7.47 -36.64
C SER A 3 -20.55 6.44 -36.05
N SER A 4 -19.60 5.91 -36.82
CA SER A 4 -18.59 4.96 -36.31
C SER A 4 -17.52 5.64 -35.44
N LEU A 5 -17.18 6.89 -35.74
CA LEU A 5 -16.28 7.71 -34.93
C LEU A 5 -16.91 8.11 -33.59
N LEU A 6 -18.17 8.55 -33.61
CA LEU A 6 -18.93 8.86 -32.39
C LEU A 6 -19.09 7.63 -31.49
N LYS A 7 -19.41 6.46 -32.08
CA LYS A 7 -19.50 5.18 -31.34
C LYS A 7 -18.16 4.76 -30.74
N LYS A 8 -17.04 5.00 -31.43
CA LYS A 8 -15.69 4.69 -30.96
C LYS A 8 -15.22 5.65 -29.85
N ILE A 9 -15.58 6.92 -29.94
CA ILE A 9 -15.32 7.94 -28.92
C ILE A 9 -16.14 7.61 -27.67
N ASN A 10 -17.42 7.27 -27.81
CA ASN A 10 -18.31 6.93 -26.70
C ASN A 10 -17.81 5.70 -25.92
N ASN A 11 -17.32 4.66 -26.62
CA ASN A 11 -16.79 3.46 -25.97
C ASN A 11 -15.49 3.72 -25.19
N GLN A 12 -14.66 4.71 -25.61
CA GLN A 12 -13.43 5.04 -24.85
C GLN A 12 -13.71 5.80 -23.57
N TYR A 13 -14.64 6.75 -23.59
CA TYR A 13 -15.06 7.46 -22.37
C TYR A 13 -15.74 6.51 -21.39
N LEU A 14 -16.59 5.60 -21.89
CA LEU A 14 -17.23 4.59 -21.06
C LEU A 14 -16.20 3.69 -20.35
N LEU A 15 -15.13 3.28 -21.08
CA LEU A 15 -14.05 2.48 -20.49
C LEU A 15 -13.28 3.25 -19.41
N ILE A 16 -12.96 4.53 -19.61
CA ILE A 16 -12.29 5.37 -18.64
C ILE A 16 -13.16 5.53 -17.38
N ILE A 17 -14.46 5.78 -17.56
CA ILE A 17 -15.42 5.87 -16.45
C ILE A 17 -15.50 4.56 -15.68
N LEU A 18 -15.55 3.42 -16.38
CA LEU A 18 -15.58 2.09 -15.75
C LEU A 18 -14.30 1.82 -14.93
N ILE A 19 -13.13 2.13 -15.48
CA ILE A 19 -11.83 2.01 -14.79
C ILE A 19 -11.83 2.88 -13.53
N MET A 20 -12.27 4.13 -13.63
CA MET A 20 -12.36 5.05 -12.50
C MET A 20 -13.33 4.55 -11.44
N PHE A 21 -14.50 4.08 -11.84
CA PHE A 21 -15.54 3.55 -10.94
C PHE A 21 -15.02 2.31 -10.19
N CYS A 22 -14.50 1.31 -10.91
CA CYS A 22 -13.94 0.11 -10.27
C CYS A 22 -12.80 0.47 -9.30
N SER A 23 -11.92 1.39 -9.72
CA SER A 23 -10.81 1.86 -8.89
C SER A 23 -11.31 2.55 -7.61
N ALA A 24 -12.34 3.39 -7.72
CA ALA A 24 -12.94 4.07 -6.57
C ALA A 24 -13.62 3.08 -5.62
N VAL A 25 -14.46 2.17 -6.16
CA VAL A 25 -15.14 1.15 -5.34
C VAL A 25 -14.15 0.39 -4.47
N ILE A 26 -13.06 -0.11 -5.06
CA ILE A 26 -12.04 -0.89 -4.33
C ILE A 26 -11.39 -0.06 -3.22
N ARG A 27 -11.13 1.22 -3.43
CA ARG A 27 -10.38 2.05 -2.50
C ARG A 27 -11.24 2.68 -1.41
N PHE A 28 -12.53 2.89 -1.70
CA PHE A 28 -13.45 3.48 -0.74
C PHE A 28 -14.26 2.47 0.07
N HIS A 29 -14.33 1.21 -0.37
CA HIS A 29 -15.03 0.15 0.35
C HIS A 29 -14.42 -0.03 1.74
N ASP A 30 -15.22 0.11 2.80
CA ASP A 30 -14.83 -0.05 4.20
C ASP A 30 -13.57 0.75 4.61
N LEU A 31 -13.37 1.96 4.06
CA LEU A 31 -12.16 2.76 4.26
C LEU A 31 -11.89 3.11 5.74
N GLY A 32 -12.93 3.26 6.56
CA GLY A 32 -12.82 3.65 7.97
C GLY A 32 -12.93 2.49 8.96
N SER A 33 -13.14 1.25 8.50
CA SER A 33 -13.46 0.11 9.35
C SER A 33 -12.29 -0.34 10.25
N ILE A 34 -11.05 -0.14 9.81
CA ILE A 34 -9.85 -0.50 10.54
C ILE A 34 -9.33 0.74 11.28
N PRO A 35 -8.93 0.62 12.56
CA PRO A 35 -8.25 1.69 13.27
C PRO A 35 -7.01 2.18 12.52
N LEU A 36 -6.61 3.44 12.74
CA LEU A 36 -5.35 3.96 12.22
C LEU A 36 -4.19 3.27 12.92
N ASN A 37 -3.18 2.88 12.17
CA ASN A 37 -1.92 2.43 12.73
C ASN A 37 -1.09 3.62 13.25
N ASP A 38 0.02 3.37 13.96
CA ASP A 38 0.82 4.42 14.58
C ASP A 38 1.35 5.44 13.55
N ASN A 39 1.78 5.00 12.37
CA ASN A 39 2.26 5.89 11.31
C ASN A 39 1.13 6.75 10.73
N GLU A 40 -0.03 6.14 10.46
CA GLU A 40 -1.22 6.84 9.99
C GLU A 40 -1.72 7.85 11.02
N ALA A 41 -1.78 7.43 12.29
CA ALA A 41 -2.27 8.22 13.39
C ALA A 41 -1.38 9.44 13.66
N ASN A 42 -0.06 9.29 13.56
CA ASN A 42 0.87 10.41 13.67
C ASN A 42 0.59 11.50 12.62
N LEU A 43 0.36 11.10 11.37
CA LEU A 43 -0.02 12.02 10.30
C LEU A 43 -1.40 12.65 10.53
N ALA A 44 -2.37 11.84 10.98
CA ALA A 44 -3.73 12.29 11.24
C ALA A 44 -3.80 13.25 12.45
N LEU A 45 -3.05 12.97 13.52
CA LEU A 45 -2.92 13.86 14.68
C LEU A 45 -2.26 15.19 14.29
N SER A 46 -1.19 15.16 13.49
CA SER A 46 -0.55 16.37 12.96
C SER A 46 -1.54 17.20 12.13
N ALA A 47 -2.38 16.55 11.29
CA ALA A 47 -3.42 17.24 10.52
C ALA A 47 -4.54 17.77 11.41
N LEU A 48 -4.92 17.06 12.47
CA LEU A 48 -5.89 17.50 13.47
C LEU A 48 -5.39 18.72 14.26
N ASN A 49 -4.13 18.68 14.73
CA ASN A 49 -3.50 19.79 15.42
C ASN A 49 -3.46 21.04 14.53
N MET A 50 -3.07 20.86 13.26
CA MET A 50 -3.13 21.91 12.27
C MET A 50 -4.56 22.45 12.07
N ALA A 51 -5.58 21.61 12.05
CA ALA A 51 -6.98 22.02 11.94
C ALA A 51 -7.46 22.82 13.16
N LYS A 52 -6.93 22.52 14.35
CA LYS A 52 -7.16 23.26 15.61
C LYS A 52 -6.33 24.54 15.74
N GLY A 53 -5.38 24.79 14.82
CA GLY A 53 -4.48 25.96 14.86
C GLY A 53 -3.21 25.75 15.67
N ASP A 54 -2.92 24.53 16.07
CA ASP A 54 -1.64 24.15 16.69
C ASP A 54 -0.66 23.68 15.62
N PHE A 55 0.48 24.36 15.52
CA PHE A 55 1.53 24.13 14.53
C PHE A 55 2.83 23.64 15.18
N SER A 56 2.79 23.28 16.45
CA SER A 56 3.89 22.59 17.11
C SER A 56 3.96 21.13 16.63
N ASN A 57 5.16 20.60 16.42
CA ASN A 57 5.40 19.18 16.09
C ASN A 57 4.62 18.62 14.89
N LEU A 58 4.65 19.32 13.77
CA LEU A 58 4.02 18.85 12.53
C LEU A 58 4.91 17.83 11.81
N ALA A 59 4.28 16.78 11.27
CA ALA A 59 4.96 15.81 10.43
C ALA A 59 5.51 16.43 9.13
N SER A 60 6.56 15.83 8.56
CA SER A 60 7.28 16.33 7.37
C SER A 60 6.56 16.12 6.03
N HIS A 61 5.21 16.17 6.02
CA HIS A 61 4.35 15.91 4.86
C HIS A 61 3.36 17.04 4.57
N PRO A 62 3.82 18.27 4.19
CA PRO A 62 2.96 19.46 4.11
C PRO A 62 1.73 19.28 3.22
N LEU A 63 1.87 18.62 2.07
CA LEU A 63 0.74 18.41 1.15
C LEU A 63 -0.39 17.62 1.81
N TYR A 64 -0.04 16.51 2.48
CA TYR A 64 -1.02 15.69 3.20
C TYR A 64 -1.67 16.49 4.32
N LEU A 65 -0.88 17.20 5.12
CA LEU A 65 -1.35 17.96 6.28
C LEU A 65 -2.34 19.05 5.88
N VAL A 66 -2.01 19.87 4.87
CA VAL A 66 -2.86 20.98 4.40
C VAL A 66 -4.22 20.47 3.92
N PHE A 67 -4.24 19.45 3.06
CA PHE A 67 -5.52 18.96 2.53
C PHE A 67 -6.31 18.15 3.55
N THR A 68 -5.64 17.34 4.38
CA THR A 68 -6.35 16.55 5.40
C THR A 68 -6.89 17.42 6.52
N SER A 69 -6.18 18.49 6.93
CA SER A 69 -6.69 19.45 7.90
C SER A 69 -7.95 20.16 7.40
N LEU A 70 -8.02 20.49 6.11
CA LEU A 70 -9.25 21.01 5.50
C LEU A 70 -10.39 19.99 5.54
N PHE A 71 -10.11 18.72 5.18
CA PHE A 71 -11.14 17.67 5.26
C PHE A 71 -11.65 17.47 6.70
N ILE A 72 -10.77 17.51 7.69
CA ILE A 72 -11.15 17.43 9.10
C ILE A 72 -12.06 18.59 9.50
N GLN A 73 -11.79 19.80 9.02
CA GLN A 73 -12.65 20.97 9.31
C GLN A 73 -14.05 20.85 8.69
N PHE A 74 -14.17 20.22 7.50
CA PHE A 74 -15.46 20.06 6.83
C PHE A 74 -16.24 18.82 7.25
N PHE A 75 -15.56 17.69 7.56
CA PHE A 75 -16.16 16.36 7.73
C PHE A 75 -15.90 15.74 9.11
N SER A 76 -15.34 16.48 10.06
CA SER A 76 -14.87 15.98 11.37
C SER A 76 -13.66 15.04 11.30
N ALA A 77 -13.01 14.85 12.46
CA ALA A 77 -11.84 13.97 12.59
C ALA A 77 -12.27 12.51 12.77
N ASN A 78 -12.11 11.70 11.73
CA ASN A 78 -12.38 10.27 11.78
C ASN A 78 -11.41 9.49 10.87
N ASN A 79 -11.44 8.15 10.93
CA ASN A 79 -10.55 7.29 10.16
C ASN A 79 -10.73 7.46 8.64
N ILE A 80 -11.96 7.78 8.19
CA ILE A 80 -12.24 8.01 6.76
C ILE A 80 -11.58 9.30 6.31
N THR A 81 -11.74 10.41 7.05
CA THR A 81 -11.17 11.70 6.67
C THR A 81 -9.65 11.68 6.61
N ALA A 82 -9.00 10.94 7.51
CA ALA A 82 -7.55 10.73 7.47
C ALA A 82 -7.08 10.02 6.19
N ARG A 83 -7.85 9.06 5.68
CA ARG A 83 -7.52 8.24 4.50
C ARG A 83 -8.09 8.77 3.19
N LEU A 84 -8.93 9.81 3.24
CA LEU A 84 -9.69 10.31 2.09
C LEU A 84 -8.78 10.78 0.95
N LEU A 85 -7.74 11.56 1.25
CA LEU A 85 -6.82 12.11 0.25
C LEU A 85 -6.04 11.01 -0.50
N PRO A 86 -5.38 10.05 0.18
CA PRO A 86 -4.73 8.92 -0.50
C PRO A 86 -5.71 8.08 -1.34
N ALA A 87 -6.94 7.85 -0.87
CA ALA A 87 -7.94 7.06 -1.59
C ALA A 87 -8.41 7.76 -2.88
N LEU A 88 -8.65 9.07 -2.83
CA LEU A 88 -8.96 9.89 -4.01
C LEU A 88 -7.84 9.85 -5.03
N ILE A 89 -6.61 10.15 -4.60
CA ILE A 89 -5.43 10.17 -5.46
C ILE A 89 -5.15 8.78 -6.05
N GLY A 90 -5.24 7.73 -5.23
CA GLY A 90 -5.08 6.36 -5.67
C GLY A 90 -6.10 5.94 -6.73
N SER A 91 -7.35 6.40 -6.60
CA SER A 91 -8.40 6.14 -7.59
C SER A 91 -8.08 6.77 -8.94
N VAL A 92 -7.61 8.01 -8.95
CA VAL A 92 -7.21 8.73 -10.16
C VAL A 92 -5.90 8.21 -10.74
N PHE A 93 -4.99 7.69 -9.91
CA PHE A 93 -3.70 7.16 -10.33
C PHE A 93 -3.81 6.10 -11.43
N THR A 94 -4.83 5.26 -11.37
CA THR A 94 -5.08 4.21 -12.36
C THR A 94 -5.37 4.73 -13.77
N LEU A 95 -5.70 6.02 -13.90
CA LEU A 95 -5.91 6.69 -15.19
C LEU A 95 -4.63 7.33 -15.76
N LEU A 96 -3.57 7.50 -14.98
CA LEU A 96 -2.33 8.13 -15.44
C LEU A 96 -1.70 7.47 -16.68
N PRO A 97 -1.76 6.12 -16.85
CA PRO A 97 -1.25 5.48 -18.06
C PRO A 97 -1.83 6.06 -19.35
N PHE A 98 -3.08 6.56 -19.34
CA PHE A 98 -3.70 7.16 -20.54
C PHE A 98 -2.95 8.39 -21.06
N LEU A 99 -2.24 9.11 -20.19
CA LEU A 99 -1.38 10.23 -20.59
C LEU A 99 -0.20 9.79 -21.46
N TYR A 100 0.23 8.53 -21.34
CA TYR A 100 1.35 7.96 -22.10
C TYR A 100 0.92 7.21 -23.38
N ARG A 101 -0.38 7.25 -23.71
CA ARG A 101 -0.96 6.48 -24.82
C ARG A 101 -0.27 6.69 -26.17
N LYS A 102 0.23 7.91 -26.44
CA LYS A 102 0.95 8.25 -27.68
C LYS A 102 2.23 7.43 -27.86
N TRP A 103 2.87 7.05 -26.74
CA TRP A 103 4.17 6.37 -26.75
C TRP A 103 4.08 4.85 -26.60
N VAL A 104 3.08 4.34 -25.90
CA VAL A 104 3.00 2.90 -25.62
C VAL A 104 1.82 2.19 -26.28
N GLY A 105 0.85 2.95 -26.81
CA GLY A 105 -0.32 2.42 -27.52
C GLY A 105 -1.52 2.13 -26.60
N SER A 106 -2.71 2.00 -27.22
CA SER A 106 -3.98 1.91 -26.48
C SER A 106 -4.14 0.61 -25.69
N ALA A 107 -3.82 -0.54 -26.30
CA ALA A 107 -3.96 -1.85 -25.62
C ALA A 107 -3.06 -1.95 -24.39
N PHE A 108 -1.84 -1.43 -24.49
CA PHE A 108 -0.89 -1.37 -23.39
C PHE A 108 -1.43 -0.54 -22.21
N VAL A 109 -1.95 0.65 -22.49
CA VAL A 109 -2.47 1.58 -21.47
C VAL A 109 -3.67 1.00 -20.76
N ILE A 110 -4.61 0.40 -21.49
CA ILE A 110 -5.80 -0.23 -20.90
C ILE A 110 -5.37 -1.38 -19.98
N LEU A 111 -4.48 -2.25 -20.44
CA LEU A 111 -3.96 -3.35 -19.65
C LEU A 111 -3.26 -2.85 -18.40
N MET A 112 -2.39 -1.85 -18.54
CA MET A 112 -1.68 -1.26 -17.40
C MET A 112 -2.66 -0.66 -16.39
N SER A 113 -3.68 0.07 -16.83
CA SER A 113 -4.70 0.63 -15.94
C SER A 113 -5.46 -0.46 -15.18
N ILE A 114 -5.82 -1.57 -15.84
CA ILE A 114 -6.47 -2.71 -15.19
C ILE A 114 -5.55 -3.33 -14.13
N LEU A 115 -4.28 -3.53 -14.45
CA LEU A 115 -3.31 -4.08 -13.49
C LEU A 115 -3.13 -3.17 -12.27
N LEU A 116 -3.09 -1.84 -12.46
CA LEU A 116 -2.99 -0.86 -11.37
C LEU A 116 -4.24 -0.78 -10.48
N ILE A 117 -5.44 -1.14 -11.02
CA ILE A 117 -6.66 -1.24 -10.19
C ILE A 117 -6.49 -2.34 -9.14
N PHE A 118 -5.98 -3.50 -9.56
CA PHE A 118 -5.88 -4.71 -8.76
C PHE A 118 -4.49 -4.94 -8.14
N ASP A 119 -3.63 -3.93 -8.13
CA ASP A 119 -2.31 -4.04 -7.50
C ASP A 119 -2.44 -4.02 -5.97
N PRO A 120 -1.96 -5.06 -5.24
CA PRO A 120 -2.14 -5.15 -3.80
C PRO A 120 -1.41 -4.03 -3.02
N VAL A 121 -0.23 -3.62 -3.48
CA VAL A 121 0.54 -2.52 -2.85
C VAL A 121 -0.17 -1.19 -3.04
N LEU A 122 -0.64 -0.90 -4.27
CA LEU A 122 -1.37 0.34 -4.56
C LEU A 122 -2.74 0.39 -3.86
N ILE A 123 -3.43 -0.75 -3.74
CA ILE A 123 -4.67 -0.84 -2.96
C ILE A 123 -4.38 -0.52 -1.50
N SER A 124 -3.45 -1.23 -0.89
CA SER A 124 -3.09 -1.03 0.51
C SER A 124 -2.65 0.41 0.79
N LEU A 125 -1.70 0.95 0.00
CA LEU A 125 -1.16 2.30 0.18
C LEU A 125 -2.21 3.39 -0.02
N SER A 126 -3.13 3.23 -0.97
CA SER A 126 -4.20 4.21 -1.19
C SER A 126 -5.30 4.18 -0.12
N ARG A 127 -5.34 3.14 0.69
CA ARG A 127 -6.29 2.98 1.80
C ARG A 127 -5.68 3.29 3.16
N GLN A 128 -4.42 3.69 3.19
CA GLN A 128 -3.69 4.15 4.38
C GLN A 128 -3.48 5.66 4.33
N ALA A 129 -3.43 6.29 5.48
CA ALA A 129 -3.07 7.71 5.62
C ALA A 129 -1.55 7.85 5.40
N ASP A 130 -1.13 7.86 4.13
CA ASP A 130 0.27 7.90 3.73
C ASP A 130 0.48 8.88 2.57
N SER A 131 1.58 9.59 2.58
CA SER A 131 1.94 10.57 1.54
C SER A 131 2.64 9.98 0.32
N ARG A 132 3.10 8.72 0.38
CA ARG A 132 3.85 8.06 -0.73
C ARG A 132 2.98 7.89 -1.98
N MET A 133 1.68 7.64 -1.79
CA MET A 133 0.74 7.58 -2.91
C MET A 133 0.65 8.92 -3.65
N LEU A 134 0.65 10.03 -2.90
CA LEU A 134 0.66 11.38 -3.44
C LEU A 134 1.97 11.65 -4.21
N ALA A 135 3.10 11.27 -3.61
CA ALA A 135 4.42 11.43 -4.24
C ALA A 135 4.49 10.73 -5.58
N MET A 136 4.08 9.46 -5.63
CA MET A 136 4.10 8.68 -6.86
C MET A 136 3.16 9.24 -7.92
N PHE A 137 1.97 9.69 -7.52
CA PHE A 137 1.00 10.32 -8.42
C PHE A 137 1.56 11.59 -9.05
N PHE A 138 2.07 12.52 -8.26
CA PHE A 138 2.59 13.79 -8.78
C PHE A 138 3.90 13.62 -9.54
N PHE A 139 4.73 12.65 -9.18
CA PHE A 139 5.92 12.28 -9.95
C PHE A 139 5.55 11.80 -11.37
N VAL A 140 4.60 10.86 -11.48
CA VAL A 140 4.14 10.35 -12.78
C VAL A 140 3.43 11.46 -13.58
N LEU A 141 2.63 12.29 -12.92
CA LEU A 141 1.93 13.41 -13.55
C LEU A 141 2.92 14.47 -14.08
N MET A 142 3.94 14.82 -13.28
CA MET A 142 5.01 15.72 -13.68
C MET A 142 5.72 15.23 -14.95
N THR A 143 6.13 13.96 -14.97
CA THR A 143 6.80 13.37 -16.13
C THR A 143 5.89 13.30 -17.36
N ALA A 144 4.61 13.02 -17.19
CA ALA A 144 3.63 13.05 -18.29
C ALA A 144 3.50 14.46 -18.89
N PHE A 145 3.36 15.49 -18.07
CA PHE A 145 3.26 16.87 -18.56
C PHE A 145 4.56 17.36 -19.20
N LEU A 146 5.72 16.93 -18.72
CA LEU A 146 7.00 17.20 -19.39
C LEU A 146 7.03 16.61 -20.80
N LEU A 147 6.61 15.36 -20.97
CA LEU A 147 6.56 14.68 -22.27
C LEU A 147 5.55 15.33 -23.23
N HIS A 148 4.48 15.93 -22.70
CA HIS A 148 3.49 16.68 -23.48
C HIS A 148 3.87 18.16 -23.71
N GLU A 149 5.06 18.59 -23.28
CA GLU A 149 5.55 19.98 -23.33
C GLU A 149 4.67 21.00 -22.58
N LYS A 150 3.85 20.53 -21.65
CA LYS A 150 3.00 21.39 -20.80
C LYS A 150 3.80 21.87 -19.57
N ILE A 151 4.73 22.78 -19.78
CA ILE A 151 5.75 23.14 -18.81
C ILE A 151 5.18 23.70 -17.49
N VAL A 152 4.16 24.59 -17.57
CA VAL A 152 3.52 25.17 -16.38
C VAL A 152 2.90 24.09 -15.50
N TYR A 153 2.09 23.21 -16.10
CA TYR A 153 1.44 22.11 -15.37
C TYR A 153 2.44 21.11 -14.78
N SER A 154 3.55 20.89 -15.50
CA SER A 154 4.65 20.08 -15.00
C SER A 154 5.34 20.71 -13.80
N GLY A 155 5.55 22.03 -13.81
CA GLY A 155 6.11 22.75 -12.67
C GLY A 155 5.18 22.73 -11.46
N ILE A 156 3.88 22.92 -11.65
CA ILE A 156 2.89 22.78 -10.57
C ILE A 156 2.94 21.35 -9.97
N ALA A 157 2.93 20.33 -10.83
CA ALA A 157 3.04 18.95 -10.37
C ALA A 157 4.36 18.68 -9.62
N ALA A 158 5.48 19.29 -10.05
CA ALA A 158 6.76 19.21 -9.36
C ALA A 158 6.72 19.88 -7.97
N GLY A 159 6.06 21.04 -7.85
CA GLY A 159 5.87 21.70 -6.56
C GLY A 159 5.04 20.84 -5.60
N LEU A 160 3.91 20.28 -6.06
CA LEU A 160 3.09 19.37 -5.28
C LEU A 160 3.86 18.10 -4.88
N PHE A 161 4.70 17.59 -5.78
CA PHE A 161 5.54 16.42 -5.54
C PHE A 161 6.55 16.66 -4.40
N ILE A 162 7.25 17.80 -4.39
CA ILE A 162 8.21 18.15 -3.34
C ILE A 162 7.52 18.26 -1.97
N LEU A 163 6.28 18.74 -1.92
CA LEU A 163 5.49 18.87 -0.70
C LEU A 163 5.00 17.54 -0.11
N THR A 164 5.26 16.41 -0.73
CA THR A 164 4.85 15.09 -0.21
C THR A 164 5.77 14.52 0.86
N GLY A 165 6.95 15.13 1.11
CA GLY A 165 7.87 14.74 2.19
C GLY A 165 9.07 13.91 1.74
N SER A 166 9.61 13.08 2.62
CA SER A 166 10.88 12.36 2.43
C SER A 166 10.91 11.43 1.20
N PHE A 167 9.79 10.82 0.86
CA PHE A 167 9.70 9.93 -0.31
C PHE A 167 9.88 10.67 -1.64
N ALA A 168 9.57 11.97 -1.71
CA ALA A 168 9.87 12.78 -2.90
C ALA A 168 11.38 12.86 -3.15
N TRP A 169 12.17 13.05 -2.12
CA TRP A 169 13.63 13.10 -2.23
C TRP A 169 14.22 11.76 -2.67
N TYR A 170 13.64 10.67 -2.17
CA TYR A 170 13.97 9.32 -2.62
C TYR A 170 13.78 9.15 -4.13
N LEU A 171 12.62 9.56 -4.67
CA LEU A 171 12.33 9.51 -6.10
C LEU A 171 13.18 10.47 -6.93
N ILE A 172 13.53 11.65 -6.40
CA ILE A 172 14.43 12.61 -7.09
C ILE A 172 15.81 11.99 -7.28
N VAL A 173 16.39 11.44 -6.24
CA VAL A 173 17.72 10.81 -6.31
C VAL A 173 17.70 9.65 -7.31
N LEU A 174 16.69 8.79 -7.25
CA LEU A 174 16.52 7.68 -8.19
C LEU A 174 16.38 8.17 -9.64
N MET A 175 15.60 9.22 -9.87
CA MET A 175 15.44 9.82 -11.20
C MET A 175 16.76 10.40 -11.71
N VAL A 176 17.49 11.14 -10.88
CA VAL A 176 18.78 11.73 -11.26
C VAL A 176 19.79 10.65 -11.63
N ILE A 177 19.92 9.60 -10.81
CA ILE A 177 20.84 8.48 -11.10
C ILE A 177 20.44 7.79 -12.42
N THR A 178 19.14 7.50 -12.61
CA THR A 178 18.63 6.90 -13.84
C THR A 178 18.97 7.73 -15.06
N LEU A 179 18.77 9.05 -14.99
CA LEU A 179 19.05 9.99 -16.10
C LEU A 179 20.56 10.12 -16.37
N VAL A 180 21.40 10.14 -15.34
CA VAL A 180 22.86 10.19 -15.51
C VAL A 180 23.37 8.92 -16.19
N ILE A 181 22.92 7.74 -15.75
CA ILE A 181 23.29 6.47 -16.36
C ILE A 181 22.78 6.40 -17.82
N TYR A 182 21.53 6.79 -18.06
CA TYR A 182 20.95 6.85 -19.39
C TYR A 182 21.76 7.78 -20.32
N ALA A 183 22.13 8.95 -19.82
CA ALA A 183 22.94 9.92 -20.58
C ALA A 183 24.33 9.37 -20.94
N LYS A 184 24.98 8.66 -20.01
CA LYS A 184 26.29 8.01 -20.26
C LYS A 184 26.18 6.92 -21.33
N ILE A 185 25.17 6.06 -21.23
CA ILE A 185 24.95 4.94 -22.18
C ILE A 185 24.59 5.47 -23.58
N THR A 186 23.80 6.55 -23.67
CA THR A 186 23.37 7.11 -24.96
C THR A 186 24.40 8.04 -25.62
N LYS A 187 25.35 8.61 -24.86
CA LYS A 187 26.50 9.34 -25.43
C LYS A 187 27.38 8.47 -26.32
N PHE A 188 27.44 7.15 -26.06
CA PHE A 188 28.09 6.18 -26.95
C PHE A 188 27.36 5.98 -28.28
N GLN A 189 26.07 6.33 -28.38
CA GLN A 189 25.27 6.33 -29.61
C GLN A 189 24.97 7.80 -30.01
N LYS A 190 25.85 8.38 -30.78
CA LYS A 190 25.77 9.75 -31.34
C LYS A 190 24.37 10.04 -31.90
N ASN A 191 23.60 10.86 -31.23
CA ASN A 191 22.32 11.49 -31.56
C ASN A 191 21.06 10.98 -30.84
N ARG A 192 20.44 11.94 -30.15
CA ARG A 192 19.04 12.12 -29.69
C ARG A 192 18.77 11.99 -28.19
N TRP A 193 18.85 13.13 -27.56
CA TRP A 193 18.25 13.42 -26.26
C TRP A 193 16.71 13.57 -26.40
N GLY A 194 15.98 12.51 -26.78
CA GLY A 194 14.55 12.62 -27.11
C GLY A 194 13.62 12.97 -25.93
N VAL A 195 14.00 12.64 -24.68
CA VAL A 195 13.09 12.82 -23.52
C VAL A 195 13.37 14.12 -22.74
N ILE A 196 14.63 14.57 -22.73
CA ILE A 196 15.04 15.79 -21.97
C ILE A 196 15.29 16.98 -22.90
N ALA A 197 15.33 16.76 -24.18
CA ALA A 197 15.58 17.78 -25.21
C ALA A 197 14.65 19.04 -25.08
N PRO A 198 13.36 18.92 -24.71
CA PRO A 198 12.50 20.07 -24.62
C PRO A 198 12.94 21.11 -23.59
N ILE A 199 13.61 20.67 -22.51
CA ILE A 199 13.98 21.56 -21.41
C ILE A 199 15.40 22.09 -21.58
N LYS A 200 16.34 21.24 -22.00
CA LYS A 200 17.76 21.59 -22.05
C LYS A 200 18.10 22.70 -23.05
N ASN A 201 17.37 22.78 -24.16
CA ASN A 201 17.65 23.76 -25.23
C ASN A 201 16.87 25.07 -25.11
N ASN A 202 16.07 25.27 -24.04
CA ASN A 202 15.26 26.47 -23.89
C ASN A 202 15.27 26.95 -22.45
N VAL A 203 16.22 27.82 -22.12
CA VAL A 203 16.39 28.45 -20.80
C VAL A 203 15.06 29.08 -20.32
N LYS A 204 14.28 29.68 -21.22
CA LYS A 204 12.97 30.25 -20.90
C LYS A 204 11.97 29.21 -20.39
N LYS A 205 11.93 28.02 -21.00
CA LYS A 205 11.06 26.91 -20.53
C LYS A 205 11.48 26.42 -19.14
N MET A 206 12.78 26.39 -18.84
CA MET A 206 13.29 26.01 -17.52
C MET A 206 12.90 27.04 -16.45
N HIS A 207 13.01 28.32 -16.74
CA HIS A 207 12.55 29.34 -15.78
C HIS A 207 11.05 29.25 -15.50
N ILE A 208 10.22 29.04 -16.52
CA ILE A 208 8.77 28.86 -16.34
C ILE A 208 8.48 27.63 -15.46
N PHE A 209 9.17 26.51 -15.65
CA PHE A 209 9.04 25.31 -14.83
C PHE A 209 9.37 25.60 -13.36
N ILE A 210 10.53 26.22 -13.10
CA ILE A 210 10.99 26.54 -11.75
C ILE A 210 10.04 27.54 -11.06
N ILE A 211 9.65 28.61 -11.75
CA ILE A 211 8.75 29.63 -11.19
C ILE A 211 7.38 29.02 -10.84
N SER A 212 6.80 28.19 -11.72
CA SER A 212 5.51 27.54 -11.45
C SER A 212 5.61 26.54 -10.29
N ALA A 213 6.72 25.83 -10.15
CA ALA A 213 6.97 24.96 -9.01
C ALA A 213 7.12 25.75 -7.70
N LEU A 214 7.91 26.84 -7.71
CA LEU A 214 8.10 27.70 -6.55
C LEU A 214 6.79 28.36 -6.08
N ILE A 215 5.99 28.88 -7.01
CA ILE A 215 4.68 29.45 -6.67
C ILE A 215 3.80 28.41 -5.99
N CYS A 216 3.77 27.19 -6.52
CA CYS A 216 2.99 26.09 -5.93
C CYS A 216 3.49 25.73 -4.53
N VAL A 217 4.80 25.60 -4.35
CA VAL A 217 5.43 25.33 -3.04
C VAL A 217 5.13 26.45 -2.04
N LEU A 218 5.24 27.71 -2.44
CA LEU A 218 4.94 28.84 -1.55
C LEU A 218 3.46 28.88 -1.18
N LEU A 219 2.54 28.71 -2.13
CA LEU A 219 1.11 28.79 -1.84
C LEU A 219 0.64 27.65 -0.94
N ILE A 220 0.92 26.41 -1.34
CA ILE A 220 0.40 25.22 -0.63
C ILE A 220 1.30 24.87 0.55
N GLY A 221 2.64 24.96 0.38
CA GLY A 221 3.60 24.67 1.43
C GLY A 221 3.55 25.61 2.63
N THR A 222 2.92 26.79 2.49
CA THR A 222 2.65 27.71 3.61
C THR A 222 1.20 27.66 4.09
N GLY A 223 0.41 26.67 3.67
CA GLY A 223 -1.01 26.61 4.00
C GLY A 223 -1.77 27.86 3.53
N PHE A 224 -1.57 28.25 2.27
CA PHE A 224 -2.12 29.47 1.67
C PHE A 224 -1.66 30.75 2.36
N MET A 225 -0.36 30.85 2.66
CA MET A 225 0.32 31.97 3.33
C MET A 225 -0.09 32.20 4.80
N ARG A 226 -0.84 31.27 5.40
CA ARG A 226 -1.23 31.38 6.81
C ARG A 226 -0.12 30.97 7.76
N GLN A 227 0.75 30.03 7.33
CA GLN A 227 1.74 29.39 8.20
C GLN A 227 3.10 29.21 7.49
N PRO A 228 3.95 30.23 7.51
CA PRO A 228 5.29 30.15 6.87
C PRO A 228 6.16 29.03 7.45
N GLN A 229 5.94 28.65 8.70
CA GLN A 229 6.70 27.58 9.40
C GLN A 229 6.57 26.21 8.75
N LEU A 230 5.49 25.96 7.98
CA LEU A 230 5.33 24.72 7.22
C LEU A 230 6.42 24.51 6.16
N ILE A 231 7.13 25.55 5.74
CA ILE A 231 8.29 25.42 4.82
C ILE A 231 9.39 24.60 5.48
N ASN A 232 9.56 24.68 6.80
CA ASN A 232 10.55 23.90 7.53
C ASN A 232 10.29 22.39 7.38
N SER A 233 9.04 21.95 7.23
CA SER A 233 8.70 20.55 7.02
C SER A 233 9.21 19.98 5.69
N ILE A 234 9.45 20.83 4.67
CA ILE A 234 10.08 20.43 3.41
C ILE A 234 11.56 20.10 3.65
N ILE A 235 12.24 20.95 4.41
CA ILE A 235 13.64 20.73 4.78
C ILE A 235 13.74 19.51 5.69
N GLN A 236 12.80 19.34 6.63
CA GLN A 236 12.73 18.17 7.48
C GLN A 236 12.57 16.88 6.66
N GLY A 237 11.77 16.89 5.58
CA GLY A 237 11.66 15.74 4.68
C GLY A 237 12.98 15.36 4.01
N LEU A 238 13.86 16.32 3.70
CA LEU A 238 15.21 16.07 3.20
C LEU A 238 16.12 15.48 4.30
N ILE A 239 16.01 16.03 5.51
CA ILE A 239 16.76 15.53 6.68
C ILE A 239 16.35 14.07 6.97
N ASP A 240 15.05 13.78 7.04
CA ASP A 240 14.51 12.44 7.27
C ASP A 240 15.03 11.41 6.23
N PHE A 241 15.06 11.83 4.95
CA PHE A 241 15.65 11.01 3.89
C PHE A 241 17.15 10.77 4.10
N SER A 242 17.89 11.82 4.50
CA SER A 242 19.33 11.72 4.73
C SER A 242 19.66 10.87 5.95
N GLU A 243 18.93 11.03 7.04
CA GLU A 243 19.05 10.19 8.24
C GLU A 243 18.75 8.73 7.98
N GLY A 244 17.87 8.42 7.03
CA GLY A 244 17.55 7.08 6.63
C GLY A 244 18.75 6.27 6.12
N TRP A 245 19.83 6.92 5.68
CA TRP A 245 21.08 6.27 5.31
C TRP A 245 21.90 5.80 6.52
N PHE A 246 21.70 6.42 7.68
CA PHE A 246 22.45 6.16 8.92
C PHE A 246 21.62 5.35 9.92
N LYS A 247 20.28 5.29 9.76
CA LYS A 247 19.41 4.43 10.55
C LYS A 247 19.65 2.99 10.10
N GLY A 248 20.27 2.17 10.96
CA GLY A 248 20.53 0.76 10.69
C GLY A 248 19.23 0.02 10.36
N GLY A 249 18.91 -0.10 9.10
CA GLY A 249 17.81 -0.91 8.59
C GLY A 249 18.16 -2.38 8.68
N LEU A 250 17.38 -3.13 9.41
CA LEU A 250 17.58 -4.56 9.62
C LEU A 250 17.39 -5.32 8.29
N PHE A 251 18.19 -6.33 8.05
CA PHE A 251 18.00 -7.35 7.00
C PHE A 251 16.56 -7.90 6.98
N PHE A 252 15.90 -7.84 8.09
CA PHE A 252 14.51 -8.22 8.32
C PHE A 252 13.54 -7.56 7.33
N ASN A 253 13.54 -6.25 7.20
CA ASN A 253 12.62 -5.54 6.28
C ASN A 253 12.87 -5.91 4.81
N LYS A 254 14.12 -6.19 4.46
CA LYS A 254 14.50 -6.54 3.08
C LYS A 254 14.08 -7.96 2.70
N SER A 255 14.24 -8.92 3.62
CA SER A 255 13.78 -10.30 3.40
C SER A 255 12.26 -10.35 3.31
N LEU A 256 11.55 -9.64 4.18
CA LEU A 256 10.09 -9.55 4.15
C LEU A 256 9.59 -8.86 2.87
N LEU A 257 10.29 -7.83 2.37
CA LEU A 257 9.99 -7.19 1.09
C LEU A 257 10.10 -8.17 -0.07
N LEU A 258 11.16 -8.97 -0.12
CA LEU A 258 11.34 -9.98 -1.17
C LEU A 258 10.26 -11.06 -1.09
N VAL A 259 9.95 -11.57 0.11
CA VAL A 259 8.87 -12.54 0.32
C VAL A 259 7.53 -11.96 -0.12
N GLY A 260 7.19 -10.77 0.34
CA GLY A 260 5.96 -10.08 -0.05
C GLY A 260 5.86 -9.87 -1.55
N PHE A 261 6.98 -9.48 -2.20
CA PHE A 261 7.01 -9.31 -3.65
C PHE A 261 6.79 -10.64 -4.39
N ILE A 262 7.53 -11.69 -4.05
CA ILE A 262 7.41 -13.00 -4.72
C ILE A 262 6.00 -13.56 -4.54
N THR A 263 5.46 -13.55 -3.31
CA THR A 263 4.14 -14.13 -3.02
C THR A 263 2.97 -13.35 -3.64
N SER A 264 3.10 -12.02 -3.76
CA SER A 264 2.04 -11.17 -4.31
C SER A 264 2.11 -11.02 -5.84
N TYR A 265 3.26 -11.26 -6.46
CA TYR A 265 3.47 -11.00 -7.88
C TYR A 265 3.95 -12.22 -8.68
N LEU A 266 3.81 -13.44 -8.16
CA LEU A 266 4.34 -14.67 -8.78
C LEU A 266 3.97 -14.81 -10.27
N LEU A 267 2.69 -14.67 -10.62
CA LEU A 267 2.21 -14.70 -12.00
C LEU A 267 2.88 -13.61 -12.85
N PHE A 268 2.94 -12.40 -12.33
CA PHE A 268 3.45 -11.24 -13.08
C PHE A 268 4.96 -11.30 -13.24
N ILE A 269 5.71 -11.93 -12.32
CA ILE A 269 7.15 -12.19 -12.47
C ILE A 269 7.40 -13.05 -13.71
N ILE A 270 6.56 -14.06 -13.99
CA ILE A 270 6.69 -14.87 -15.20
C ILE A 270 6.48 -14.01 -16.46
N PHE A 271 5.45 -13.15 -16.45
CA PHE A 271 5.22 -12.22 -17.55
C PHE A 271 6.31 -11.16 -17.70
N LEU A 272 6.94 -10.73 -16.61
CA LEU A 272 8.12 -9.88 -16.64
C LEU A 272 9.22 -10.52 -17.49
N PHE A 273 9.58 -11.79 -17.25
CA PHE A 273 10.58 -12.50 -18.02
C PHE A 273 10.20 -12.66 -19.50
N ILE A 274 8.93 -12.99 -19.79
CA ILE A 274 8.42 -13.06 -21.16
C ILE A 274 8.55 -11.70 -21.87
N GLY A 275 8.32 -10.61 -21.13
CA GLY A 275 8.47 -9.23 -21.65
C GLY A 275 9.90 -8.87 -21.98
N PHE A 276 10.88 -9.36 -21.18
CA PHE A 276 12.31 -9.14 -21.40
C PHE A 276 12.85 -9.79 -22.68
N ILE A 277 12.42 -11.01 -22.99
CA ILE A 277 12.94 -11.81 -24.11
C ILE A 277 12.62 -11.18 -25.48
N ASN A 278 11.75 -10.18 -25.52
CA ASN A 278 11.34 -9.56 -26.79
C ASN A 278 12.29 -8.44 -27.22
N LYS A 279 13.17 -8.70 -28.21
CA LYS A 279 14.13 -7.72 -28.74
C LYS A 279 13.50 -6.63 -29.64
N ASN A 280 12.30 -6.86 -30.21
CA ASN A 280 11.67 -5.92 -31.14
C ASN A 280 10.82 -4.89 -30.37
N SER A 281 11.44 -3.82 -29.95
CA SER A 281 10.74 -2.70 -29.32
C SER A 281 10.42 -1.61 -30.34
N ARG A 282 9.16 -1.16 -30.36
CA ARG A 282 8.74 0.01 -31.13
C ARG A 282 9.36 1.30 -30.60
N TYR A 283 9.73 1.31 -29.30
CA TYR A 283 10.26 2.47 -28.59
C TYR A 283 11.50 2.12 -27.76
N PRO A 284 12.66 1.88 -28.40
CA PRO A 284 13.85 1.36 -27.71
C PRO A 284 14.41 2.31 -26.66
N HIS A 285 14.20 3.62 -26.79
CA HIS A 285 14.65 4.61 -25.82
C HIS A 285 13.86 4.54 -24.50
N ILE A 286 12.54 4.40 -24.60
CA ILE A 286 11.66 4.25 -23.42
C ILE A 286 11.99 2.95 -22.68
N GLU A 287 12.15 1.87 -23.43
CA GLU A 287 12.54 0.58 -22.86
C GLU A 287 13.86 0.66 -22.09
N LYS A 288 14.88 1.31 -22.66
CA LYS A 288 16.17 1.52 -21.98
C LYS A 288 16.03 2.32 -20.70
N ILE A 289 15.21 3.37 -20.69
CA ILE A 289 14.96 4.17 -19.48
C ILE A 289 14.30 3.31 -18.39
N PHE A 290 13.27 2.52 -18.75
CA PHE A 290 12.61 1.64 -17.79
C PHE A 290 13.55 0.54 -17.28
N LEU A 291 14.42 -0.02 -18.13
CA LEU A 291 15.43 -0.99 -17.71
C LEU A 291 16.42 -0.41 -16.71
N ILE A 292 16.96 0.76 -17.00
CA ILE A 292 17.90 1.45 -16.10
C ILE A 292 17.19 1.81 -14.79
N ASN A 293 15.97 2.36 -14.89
CA ASN A 293 15.17 2.69 -13.71
C ASN A 293 14.90 1.46 -12.84
N GLY A 294 14.54 0.33 -13.45
CA GLY A 294 14.32 -0.92 -12.72
C GLY A 294 15.56 -1.43 -12.02
N ALA A 295 16.71 -1.43 -12.69
CA ALA A 295 17.98 -1.81 -12.08
C ALA A 295 18.34 -0.86 -10.92
N VAL A 296 18.29 0.45 -11.14
CA VAL A 296 18.59 1.46 -10.11
C VAL A 296 17.62 1.32 -8.93
N SER A 297 16.31 1.17 -9.19
CA SER A 297 15.30 0.98 -8.14
C SER A 297 15.56 -0.27 -7.31
N PHE A 298 15.90 -1.38 -7.96
CA PHE A 298 16.19 -2.64 -7.28
C PHE A 298 17.41 -2.52 -6.36
N PHE A 299 18.53 -1.98 -6.88
CA PHE A 299 19.72 -1.75 -6.06
C PHE A 299 19.50 -0.74 -4.95
N PHE A 300 18.65 0.26 -5.18
CA PHE A 300 18.33 1.26 -4.18
C PHE A 300 17.44 0.68 -3.06
N LEU A 301 16.47 -0.18 -3.39
CA LEU A 301 15.67 -0.91 -2.40
C LEU A 301 16.53 -1.80 -1.49
N LEU A 302 17.56 -2.43 -2.06
CA LEU A 302 18.48 -3.26 -1.28
C LEU A 302 19.52 -2.45 -0.50
N GLY A 303 19.95 -1.31 -1.04
CA GLY A 303 21.05 -0.49 -0.50
C GLY A 303 20.60 0.53 0.55
N TYR A 304 19.40 1.09 0.44
CA TYR A 304 18.92 2.10 1.39
C TYR A 304 18.51 1.45 2.72
N PRO A 305 19.16 1.81 3.86
CA PRO A 305 18.91 1.11 5.14
C PRO A 305 17.48 1.26 5.66
N ALA A 306 16.89 2.46 5.58
CA ALA A 306 15.55 2.75 6.07
C ALA A 306 14.42 2.30 5.12
N THR A 307 14.69 1.35 4.19
CA THR A 307 13.67 0.83 3.27
C THR A 307 12.52 0.17 4.03
N SER A 308 11.31 0.59 3.74
CA SER A 308 10.07 -0.05 4.18
C SER A 308 9.52 -0.99 3.10
N LEU A 309 8.58 -1.87 3.48
CA LEU A 309 7.93 -2.80 2.54
C LEU A 309 7.22 -2.07 1.39
N ILE A 310 6.57 -0.96 1.70
CA ILE A 310 5.79 -0.17 0.73
C ILE A 310 6.70 0.53 -0.30
N ASP A 311 8.00 0.70 0.00
CA ASP A 311 8.94 1.36 -0.93
C ASP A 311 9.17 0.56 -2.22
N ILE A 312 8.68 -0.67 -2.31
CA ILE A 312 8.59 -1.43 -3.57
C ILE A 312 7.85 -0.65 -4.67
N LEU A 313 7.05 0.34 -4.27
CA LEU A 313 6.36 1.27 -5.16
C LEU A 313 7.27 1.91 -6.21
N ILE A 314 8.55 2.16 -5.90
CA ILE A 314 9.52 2.73 -6.83
C ILE A 314 9.89 1.79 -7.98
N PHE A 315 9.76 0.47 -7.75
CA PHE A 315 10.08 -0.57 -8.74
C PHE A 315 8.87 -0.88 -9.64
N LEU A 316 7.64 -0.59 -9.20
CA LEU A 316 6.40 -0.95 -9.91
C LEU A 316 6.30 -0.38 -11.34
N PRO A 317 6.73 0.87 -11.68
CA PRO A 317 6.63 1.37 -13.04
C PRO A 317 7.44 0.54 -14.05
N PHE A 318 8.66 0.16 -13.66
CA PHE A 318 9.49 -0.75 -14.45
C PHE A 318 8.82 -2.12 -14.56
N PHE A 319 8.40 -2.68 -13.43
CA PHE A 319 7.80 -3.99 -13.34
C PHE A 319 6.58 -4.10 -14.26
N TYR A 320 5.61 -3.22 -14.13
CA TYR A 320 4.40 -3.26 -14.95
C TYR A 320 4.63 -2.94 -16.42
N PHE A 321 5.64 -2.14 -16.75
CA PHE A 321 5.98 -1.92 -18.16
C PHE A 321 6.34 -3.23 -18.85
N PHE A 322 7.18 -4.06 -18.25
CA PHE A 322 7.58 -5.34 -18.84
C PHE A 322 6.49 -6.43 -18.69
N VAL A 323 5.74 -6.44 -17.60
CA VAL A 323 4.59 -7.32 -17.41
C VAL A 323 3.54 -7.11 -18.52
N CYS A 324 3.12 -5.88 -18.75
CA CYS A 324 2.16 -5.57 -19.83
C CYS A 324 2.66 -6.05 -21.19
N ARG A 325 3.94 -5.86 -21.44
CA ARG A 325 4.58 -6.32 -22.69
C ARG A 325 4.58 -7.84 -22.79
N GLY A 326 4.85 -8.53 -21.71
CA GLY A 326 4.81 -9.99 -21.61
C GLY A 326 3.41 -10.54 -21.85
N ILE A 327 2.39 -9.97 -21.19
CA ILE A 327 0.99 -10.37 -21.37
C ILE A 327 0.52 -10.15 -22.80
N LEU A 328 0.80 -8.99 -23.39
CA LEU A 328 0.43 -8.70 -24.78
C LEU A 328 1.10 -9.66 -25.77
N LYS A 329 2.37 -10.00 -25.56
CA LYS A 329 3.07 -10.99 -26.39
C LYS A 329 2.47 -12.38 -26.23
N TRP A 330 2.24 -12.82 -25.00
CA TRP A 330 1.62 -14.10 -24.72
C TRP A 330 0.22 -14.20 -25.36
N TRP A 331 -0.59 -13.15 -25.25
CA TRP A 331 -1.90 -13.07 -25.87
C TRP A 331 -1.85 -13.25 -27.39
N LEU A 332 -0.91 -12.60 -28.07
CA LEU A 332 -0.70 -12.73 -29.52
C LEU A 332 -0.33 -14.16 -29.94
N ILE A 333 0.36 -14.91 -29.07
CA ILE A 333 0.70 -16.33 -29.32
C ILE A 333 -0.55 -17.20 -29.21
N ILE A 334 -1.33 -17.03 -28.13
CA ILE A 334 -2.53 -17.83 -27.88
C ILE A 334 -3.64 -17.55 -28.87
N GLN A 335 -3.82 -16.28 -29.24
CA GLN A 335 -4.88 -15.85 -30.15
C GLN A 335 -4.86 -16.59 -31.48
N LYS A 336 -3.69 -17.01 -31.97
CA LYS A 336 -3.54 -17.73 -33.24
C LYS A 336 -4.28 -19.08 -33.25
N ASN A 337 -4.28 -19.79 -32.12
CA ASN A 337 -4.87 -21.13 -31.96
C ASN A 337 -5.76 -21.20 -30.71
N PHE A 338 -6.53 -20.13 -30.43
CA PHE A 338 -7.24 -19.98 -29.16
C PHE A 338 -8.15 -21.15 -28.82
N LYS A 339 -8.96 -21.63 -29.79
CA LYS A 339 -9.88 -22.76 -29.57
C LYS A 339 -9.14 -24.03 -29.15
N VAL A 340 -8.03 -24.34 -29.81
CA VAL A 340 -7.23 -25.53 -29.51
C VAL A 340 -6.50 -25.37 -28.20
N SER A 341 -5.93 -24.19 -27.93
CA SER A 341 -5.29 -23.90 -26.63
C SER A 341 -6.27 -23.98 -25.48
N MET A 342 -7.53 -23.55 -25.67
CA MET A 342 -8.59 -23.67 -24.66
C MET A 342 -8.97 -25.14 -24.42
N LEU A 343 -9.11 -25.95 -25.47
CA LEU A 343 -9.41 -27.38 -25.34
C LEU A 343 -8.35 -28.12 -24.51
N ILE A 344 -7.08 -27.79 -24.70
CA ILE A 344 -5.97 -28.37 -23.94
C ILE A 344 -5.89 -27.74 -22.53
N GLY A 345 -6.18 -26.46 -22.39
CA GLY A 345 -6.12 -25.73 -21.12
C GLY A 345 -7.14 -26.20 -20.10
N ILE A 346 -8.36 -26.58 -20.52
CA ILE A 346 -9.43 -27.02 -19.61
C ILE A 346 -9.02 -28.22 -18.74
N PRO A 347 -8.54 -29.35 -19.28
CA PRO A 347 -8.10 -30.46 -18.44
C PRO A 347 -6.90 -30.10 -17.56
N ILE A 348 -6.01 -29.22 -18.03
CA ILE A 348 -4.89 -28.75 -17.21
C ILE A 348 -5.38 -27.88 -16.05
N ILE A 349 -6.39 -27.02 -16.24
CA ILE A 349 -7.04 -26.28 -15.15
C ILE A 349 -7.63 -27.24 -14.12
N GLY A 350 -8.33 -28.29 -14.57
CA GLY A 350 -8.90 -29.29 -13.68
C GLY A 350 -7.85 -30.00 -12.82
N LEU A 351 -6.79 -30.51 -13.46
CA LEU A 351 -5.69 -31.21 -12.77
C LEU A 351 -4.91 -30.26 -11.85
N ALA A 352 -4.59 -29.06 -12.30
CA ALA A 352 -3.89 -28.07 -11.48
C ALA A 352 -4.76 -27.57 -10.32
N GLY A 353 -6.07 -27.42 -10.54
CA GLY A 353 -7.04 -27.12 -9.47
C GLY A 353 -7.12 -28.26 -8.45
N PHE A 354 -7.05 -29.50 -8.88
CA PHE A 354 -7.00 -30.66 -7.98
C PHE A 354 -5.70 -30.69 -7.17
N ILE A 355 -4.54 -30.43 -7.79
CA ILE A 355 -3.26 -30.24 -7.09
C ILE A 355 -3.40 -29.16 -6.01
N TRP A 356 -3.99 -28.01 -6.36
CA TRP A 356 -4.23 -26.92 -5.44
C TRP A 356 -5.04 -27.37 -4.22
N LEU A 357 -6.19 -28.02 -4.43
CA LEU A 357 -7.05 -28.51 -3.34
C LEU A 357 -6.34 -29.56 -2.49
N ALA A 358 -5.54 -30.45 -3.09
CA ALA A 358 -4.76 -31.44 -2.36
C ALA A 358 -3.68 -30.79 -1.47
N VAL A 359 -3.00 -29.74 -1.96
CA VAL A 359 -2.05 -28.97 -1.15
C VAL A 359 -2.75 -28.30 0.02
N LEU A 360 -3.91 -27.66 -0.19
CA LEU A 360 -4.69 -27.06 0.89
C LEU A 360 -5.10 -28.09 1.95
N ARG A 361 -5.44 -29.30 1.54
CA ARG A 361 -5.81 -30.38 2.47
C ARG A 361 -4.61 -30.87 3.28
N ILE A 362 -3.44 -31.06 2.66
CA ILE A 362 -2.21 -31.46 3.36
C ILE A 362 -1.84 -30.49 4.47
N LEU A 363 -1.97 -29.19 4.26
CA LEU A 363 -1.64 -28.16 5.25
C LEU A 363 -2.53 -28.22 6.51
N ASN A 364 -3.68 -28.89 6.43
CA ASN A 364 -4.60 -29.08 7.56
C ASN A 364 -4.52 -30.49 8.18
N LEU A 365 -3.71 -31.38 7.62
CA LEU A 365 -3.53 -32.74 8.12
C LEU A 365 -2.25 -32.85 8.95
N PRO A 366 -2.20 -33.76 9.94
CA PRO A 366 -0.96 -34.06 10.65
C PRO A 366 0.10 -34.60 9.66
N LEU A 367 1.30 -34.05 9.73
CA LEU A 367 2.42 -34.52 8.93
C LEU A 367 2.71 -36.00 9.26
N GLY A 368 2.83 -36.85 8.22
CA GLY A 368 3.08 -38.28 8.38
C GLY A 368 1.82 -39.16 8.51
N SER A 369 0.62 -38.58 8.44
CA SER A 369 -0.63 -39.36 8.38
C SER A 369 -0.78 -40.10 7.04
N ILE A 370 -1.52 -41.22 7.03
CA ILE A 370 -1.84 -41.98 5.81
C ILE A 370 -2.56 -41.05 4.80
N GLU A 371 -3.43 -40.19 5.29
CA GLU A 371 -4.17 -39.25 4.43
C GLU A 371 -3.23 -38.22 3.77
N SER A 372 -2.22 -37.70 4.47
CA SER A 372 -1.24 -36.79 3.88
C SER A 372 -0.41 -37.50 2.78
N ALA A 373 -0.04 -38.77 2.98
CA ALA A 373 0.65 -39.57 1.98
C ALA A 373 -0.22 -39.83 0.73
N GLN A 374 -1.52 -40.12 0.90
CA GLN A 374 -2.46 -40.26 -0.21
C GLN A 374 -2.60 -38.96 -1.03
N MET A 375 -2.66 -37.80 -0.37
CA MET A 375 -2.70 -36.51 -1.07
C MET A 375 -1.41 -36.21 -1.83
N LEU A 376 -0.25 -36.60 -1.29
CA LEU A 376 1.03 -36.46 -2.01
C LEU A 376 1.06 -37.34 -3.28
N VAL A 377 0.59 -38.59 -3.20
CA VAL A 377 0.47 -39.47 -4.37
C VAL A 377 -0.48 -38.87 -5.41
N ALA A 378 -1.59 -38.28 -4.97
CA ALA A 378 -2.55 -37.61 -5.86
C ALA A 378 -1.94 -36.38 -6.56
N ILE A 379 -1.12 -35.60 -5.87
CA ILE A 379 -0.38 -34.44 -6.46
C ILE A 379 0.61 -34.93 -7.52
N ILE A 380 1.42 -35.96 -7.19
CA ILE A 380 2.41 -36.51 -8.11
C ILE A 380 1.72 -37.13 -9.34
N GLY A 381 0.63 -37.88 -9.14
CA GLY A 381 -0.16 -38.48 -10.22
C GLY A 381 -0.77 -37.40 -11.13
N SER A 382 -1.32 -36.35 -10.57
CA SER A 382 -1.89 -35.24 -11.36
C SER A 382 -0.81 -34.46 -12.14
N ALA A 383 0.35 -34.22 -11.54
CA ALA A 383 1.48 -33.60 -12.23
C ALA A 383 2.01 -34.48 -13.37
N PHE A 384 2.08 -35.82 -13.15
CA PHE A 384 2.44 -36.78 -14.18
C PHE A 384 1.43 -36.77 -15.35
N LEU A 385 0.11 -36.72 -15.05
CA LEU A 385 -0.92 -36.64 -16.08
C LEU A 385 -0.81 -35.35 -16.90
N ILE A 386 -0.51 -34.19 -16.26
CA ILE A 386 -0.24 -32.95 -17.00
C ILE A 386 0.96 -33.13 -17.93
N GLY A 387 2.05 -33.71 -17.45
CA GLY A 387 3.21 -34.06 -18.27
C GLY A 387 2.90 -34.95 -19.44
N LEU A 388 2.10 -36.00 -19.21
CA LEU A 388 1.65 -36.96 -20.24
C LEU A 388 0.80 -36.25 -21.31
N ILE A 389 -0.16 -35.43 -20.93
CA ILE A 389 -0.98 -34.62 -21.86
C ILE A 389 -0.05 -33.73 -22.74
N LEU A 390 0.94 -33.06 -22.14
CA LEU A 390 1.87 -32.24 -22.90
C LEU A 390 2.72 -33.05 -23.88
N LEU A 391 3.20 -34.21 -23.48
CA LEU A 391 3.98 -35.12 -24.34
C LEU A 391 3.16 -35.63 -25.51
N LEU A 392 1.94 -36.15 -25.25
CA LEU A 392 1.06 -36.70 -26.29
C LEU A 392 0.66 -35.63 -27.31
N ILE A 393 0.29 -34.44 -26.87
CA ILE A 393 -0.09 -33.34 -27.76
C ILE A 393 1.13 -32.77 -28.47
N GLY A 394 2.26 -32.67 -27.77
CA GLY A 394 3.52 -32.19 -28.37
C GLY A 394 4.02 -33.10 -29.48
N TRP A 395 3.84 -34.41 -29.33
CA TRP A 395 4.22 -35.41 -30.32
C TRP A 395 3.18 -35.53 -31.43
N GLY A 396 1.87 -35.56 -31.09
CA GLY A 396 0.80 -35.77 -32.07
C GLY A 396 0.50 -34.53 -32.93
N TRP A 397 0.68 -33.29 -32.40
CA TRP A 397 0.37 -32.07 -33.13
C TRP A 397 1.57 -31.16 -33.24
N SER A 398 1.92 -30.45 -32.16
CA SER A 398 3.14 -29.63 -32.09
C SER A 398 3.41 -29.19 -30.64
N LEU A 399 4.69 -29.05 -30.31
CA LEU A 399 5.12 -28.57 -29.01
C LEU A 399 4.60 -27.14 -28.73
N LYS A 400 4.48 -26.30 -29.78
CA LYS A 400 3.96 -24.93 -29.63
C LYS A 400 2.51 -24.90 -29.19
N ILE A 401 1.68 -25.80 -29.73
CA ILE A 401 0.26 -25.92 -29.36
C ILE A 401 0.13 -26.49 -27.93
N ALA A 402 0.89 -27.52 -27.59
CA ALA A 402 0.93 -28.09 -26.25
C ALA A 402 1.29 -27.02 -25.20
N LEU A 403 2.37 -26.28 -25.42
CA LEU A 403 2.81 -25.20 -24.53
C LEU A 403 1.82 -24.04 -24.45
N SER A 404 1.11 -23.71 -25.54
CA SER A 404 0.08 -22.65 -25.50
C SER A 404 -1.12 -23.05 -24.64
N GLY A 405 -1.57 -24.32 -24.74
CA GLY A 405 -2.63 -24.85 -23.88
C GLY A 405 -2.21 -24.96 -22.41
N PHE A 406 -0.98 -25.45 -22.16
CA PHE A 406 -0.40 -25.49 -20.82
C PHE A 406 -0.33 -24.10 -20.21
N SER A 407 0.24 -23.11 -20.92
CA SER A 407 0.37 -21.76 -20.41
C SER A 407 -0.99 -21.12 -20.08
N LEU A 408 -2.02 -21.42 -20.86
CA LEU A 408 -3.37 -20.94 -20.60
C LEU A 408 -3.92 -21.57 -19.30
N GLY A 409 -3.83 -22.88 -19.13
CA GLY A 409 -4.30 -23.57 -17.93
C GLY A 409 -3.54 -23.16 -16.69
N PHE A 410 -2.21 -23.16 -16.76
CA PHE A 410 -1.32 -22.80 -15.66
C PHE A 410 -1.49 -21.35 -15.20
N PHE A 411 -1.52 -20.40 -16.14
CA PHE A 411 -1.72 -18.99 -15.79
C PHE A 411 -3.12 -18.71 -15.25
N THR A 412 -4.14 -19.47 -15.64
CA THR A 412 -5.48 -19.35 -15.04
C THR A 412 -5.45 -19.71 -13.56
N ILE A 413 -4.79 -20.78 -13.16
CA ILE A 413 -4.66 -21.18 -11.76
C ILE A 413 -3.83 -20.15 -10.97
N LEU A 414 -2.70 -19.72 -11.52
CA LEU A 414 -1.91 -18.66 -10.87
C LEU A 414 -2.67 -17.34 -10.73
N PHE A 415 -3.52 -17.02 -11.72
CA PHE A 415 -4.38 -15.83 -11.64
C PHE A 415 -5.41 -15.95 -10.51
N LEU A 416 -6.04 -17.12 -10.35
CA LEU A 416 -6.97 -17.37 -9.24
C LEU A 416 -6.26 -17.27 -7.87
N PHE A 417 -5.04 -17.80 -7.76
CA PHE A 417 -4.23 -17.64 -6.56
C PHE A 417 -3.94 -16.15 -6.26
N GLN A 418 -3.53 -15.42 -7.25
CA GLN A 418 -3.21 -14.00 -7.07
C GLN A 418 -4.46 -13.17 -6.80
N ALA A 419 -5.59 -13.48 -7.44
CA ALA A 419 -6.88 -12.84 -7.18
C ALA A 419 -7.33 -13.03 -5.73
N SER A 420 -7.09 -14.20 -5.14
CA SER A 420 -7.34 -14.44 -3.71
C SER A 420 -6.53 -13.47 -2.83
N GLY A 421 -5.21 -13.31 -3.09
CA GLY A 421 -4.38 -12.34 -2.37
C GLY A 421 -4.86 -10.90 -2.52
N ILE A 422 -5.25 -10.50 -3.73
CA ILE A 422 -5.81 -9.17 -4.01
C ILE A 422 -7.10 -8.96 -3.21
N PHE A 423 -7.97 -9.99 -3.16
CA PHE A 423 -9.22 -9.92 -2.43
C PHE A 423 -9.01 -9.70 -0.92
N HIS A 424 -7.98 -10.32 -0.34
CA HIS A 424 -7.60 -10.08 1.06
C HIS A 424 -7.11 -8.65 1.29
N SER A 425 -6.29 -8.11 0.40
CA SER A 425 -5.83 -6.69 0.49
C SER A 425 -6.99 -5.68 0.32
N PHE A 426 -8.05 -6.09 -0.37
CA PHE A 426 -9.26 -5.29 -0.57
C PHE A 426 -10.20 -5.30 0.65
N SER A 427 -10.28 -6.41 1.39
CA SER A 427 -11.12 -6.57 2.58
C SER A 427 -10.29 -6.83 3.85
N PRO A 428 -9.41 -5.91 4.26
CA PRO A 428 -8.53 -6.12 5.41
C PRO A 428 -9.27 -6.14 6.75
N SER A 429 -10.53 -5.67 6.80
CA SER A 429 -11.36 -5.65 8.01
C SER A 429 -11.57 -7.02 8.64
N ARG A 430 -11.39 -8.11 7.88
CA ARG A 430 -11.56 -9.46 8.39
C ARG A 430 -10.35 -9.96 9.19
N ARG A 431 -9.13 -9.67 8.74
CA ARG A 431 -7.87 -10.10 9.38
C ARG A 431 -6.71 -9.18 8.94
N PRO A 432 -6.66 -7.93 9.41
CA PRO A 432 -5.64 -6.98 8.94
C PRO A 432 -4.22 -7.42 9.32
N ALA A 433 -4.04 -8.10 10.45
CA ALA A 433 -2.75 -8.60 10.88
C ALA A 433 -2.13 -9.65 9.93
N SER A 434 -2.92 -10.31 9.07
CA SER A 434 -2.41 -11.29 8.11
C SER A 434 -1.91 -10.67 6.80
N GLU A 435 -2.14 -9.37 6.58
CA GLU A 435 -1.74 -8.68 5.35
C GLU A 435 -0.37 -8.02 5.48
N ILE A 436 0.62 -8.50 4.70
CA ILE A 436 1.98 -7.96 4.69
C ILE A 436 2.01 -6.46 4.37
N TRP A 437 1.15 -5.99 3.47
CA TRP A 437 1.13 -4.61 3.01
C TRP A 437 0.47 -3.63 3.99
N TRP A 438 -0.06 -4.13 5.11
CA TRP A 438 -0.58 -3.37 6.24
C TRP A 438 0.40 -3.39 7.42
N THR A 439 1.67 -3.20 7.15
CA THR A 439 2.81 -3.46 8.03
C THR A 439 2.99 -2.45 9.15
N SER A 440 2.04 -2.26 9.99
CA SER A 440 2.27 -1.46 11.18
C SER A 440 1.32 -1.81 12.30
N THR A 441 1.77 -1.49 13.50
CA THR A 441 1.06 -1.65 14.73
C THR A 441 -0.26 -0.88 14.72
N TYR A 442 -1.36 -1.52 15.03
CA TYR A 442 -2.64 -0.87 15.21
C TYR A 442 -3.36 -1.45 16.43
N VAL A 443 -4.21 -0.65 17.04
CA VAL A 443 -5.02 -1.10 18.19
C VAL A 443 -6.19 -1.92 17.65
N GLU A 444 -6.16 -3.25 17.87
CA GLU A 444 -7.14 -4.16 17.28
C GLU A 444 -8.55 -3.87 17.81
N ASP A 445 -8.77 -3.87 19.08
CA ASP A 445 -10.07 -3.66 19.71
C ASP A 445 -10.26 -2.24 20.27
N SER A 446 -9.76 -1.22 19.53
CA SER A 446 -9.89 0.18 19.93
C SER A 446 -11.33 0.60 20.24
N ASN A 447 -12.30 0.02 19.55
CA ASN A 447 -13.71 0.29 19.81
C ASN A 447 -14.15 -0.15 21.21
N ILE A 448 -13.63 -1.27 21.72
CA ILE A 448 -13.91 -1.74 23.09
C ILE A 448 -13.28 -0.78 24.09
N LEU A 449 -12.02 -0.42 23.88
CA LEU A 449 -11.31 0.52 24.73
C LEU A 449 -12.04 1.87 24.83
N VAL A 450 -12.35 2.47 23.68
CA VAL A 450 -13.04 3.78 23.63
C VAL A 450 -14.41 3.69 24.27
N LYS A 451 -15.22 2.68 23.95
CA LYS A 451 -16.56 2.49 24.53
C LYS A 451 -16.51 2.30 26.04
N THR A 452 -15.57 1.50 26.55
CA THR A 452 -15.41 1.30 28.01
C THR A 452 -15.12 2.63 28.70
N VAL A 453 -14.23 3.45 28.14
CA VAL A 453 -13.90 4.76 28.72
C VAL A 453 -15.08 5.73 28.61
N GLU A 454 -15.77 5.77 27.46
CA GLU A 454 -16.94 6.61 27.24
C GLU A 454 -18.11 6.25 28.18
N GLU A 455 -18.39 4.95 28.38
CA GLU A 455 -19.45 4.49 29.26
C GLU A 455 -19.17 4.86 30.73
N VAL A 456 -17.93 4.62 31.18
CA VAL A 456 -17.52 5.01 32.53
C VAL A 456 -17.57 6.53 32.70
N SER A 457 -17.13 7.28 31.70
CA SER A 457 -17.21 8.73 31.69
C SER A 457 -18.66 9.23 31.77
N LEU A 458 -19.55 8.64 30.97
CA LEU A 458 -20.96 9.00 30.94
C LEU A 458 -21.65 8.72 32.31
N TRP A 459 -21.37 7.57 32.94
CA TRP A 459 -21.93 7.22 34.23
C TRP A 459 -21.51 8.18 35.35
N ASN A 460 -20.29 8.70 35.27
CA ASN A 460 -19.71 9.49 36.35
C ASN A 460 -19.89 10.98 36.20
N THR A 461 -19.73 11.49 34.95
CA THR A 461 -19.73 12.94 34.67
C THR A 461 -20.96 13.40 33.89
N GLY A 462 -21.80 12.47 33.40
CA GLY A 462 -22.90 12.77 32.49
C GLY A 462 -22.45 13.15 31.06
N ILE A 463 -21.13 13.17 30.80
CA ILE A 463 -20.52 13.53 29.52
C ILE A 463 -19.63 12.39 29.06
N ARG A 464 -19.73 12.00 27.78
CA ARG A 464 -18.93 10.88 27.24
C ARG A 464 -17.42 11.08 27.36
N ASN A 465 -16.95 12.34 27.25
CA ASN A 465 -15.53 12.69 27.19
C ASN A 465 -15.07 13.51 28.42
N GLY A 466 -15.75 13.38 29.57
CA GLY A 466 -15.50 14.17 30.77
C GLY A 466 -14.31 13.72 31.62
N LEU A 467 -13.90 12.44 31.48
CA LEU A 467 -12.80 11.89 32.27
C LEU A 467 -11.44 12.16 31.62
N ALA A 468 -10.45 12.46 32.45
CA ALA A 468 -9.06 12.54 32.05
C ALA A 468 -8.43 11.14 32.01
N ILE A 469 -7.59 10.89 31.02
CA ILE A 469 -6.91 9.60 30.80
C ILE A 469 -5.40 9.85 30.88
N GLN A 470 -4.70 9.00 31.59
CA GLN A 470 -3.26 9.05 31.70
C GLN A 470 -2.64 7.80 31.10
N ILE A 471 -1.68 7.95 30.19
CA ILE A 471 -1.00 6.86 29.49
C ILE A 471 0.43 6.79 30.00
N TYR A 472 0.85 5.62 30.48
CA TYR A 472 2.20 5.37 30.99
C TYR A 472 2.92 4.29 30.19
N GLY A 473 4.11 4.62 29.69
CA GLY A 473 5.00 3.68 29.03
C GLY A 473 4.46 3.10 27.70
N VAL A 474 3.42 3.71 27.14
CA VAL A 474 2.86 3.37 25.83
C VAL A 474 2.96 4.60 24.93
N ASP A 475 4.00 4.64 24.10
CA ASP A 475 4.14 5.68 23.08
C ASP A 475 3.46 5.21 21.79
N SER A 476 2.16 5.48 21.67
CA SER A 476 1.36 5.09 20.52
C SER A 476 0.48 6.24 20.03
N PRO A 477 0.82 6.82 18.88
CA PRO A 477 -0.05 7.75 18.19
C PRO A 477 -1.44 7.17 17.86
N SER A 478 -1.53 5.86 17.56
CA SER A 478 -2.79 5.18 17.33
C SER A 478 -3.73 5.27 18.53
N LEU A 479 -3.20 5.02 19.73
CA LEU A 479 -3.96 5.14 20.98
C LEU A 479 -4.40 6.59 21.22
N GLN A 480 -3.49 7.56 21.01
CA GLN A 480 -3.82 8.99 21.13
C GLN A 480 -4.91 9.41 20.15
N TRP A 481 -4.87 8.91 18.91
CA TRP A 481 -5.92 9.17 17.92
C TRP A 481 -7.27 8.60 18.33
N GLN A 482 -7.31 7.40 18.89
CA GLN A 482 -8.56 6.79 19.35
C GLN A 482 -9.18 7.60 20.53
N LEU A 483 -8.32 8.11 21.41
CA LEU A 483 -8.72 8.89 22.58
C LEU A 483 -8.73 10.42 22.35
N ARG A 484 -8.62 10.89 21.10
CA ARG A 484 -8.47 12.31 20.74
C ARG A 484 -9.56 13.25 21.24
N ASP A 485 -10.72 12.70 21.57
CA ASP A 485 -11.87 13.47 22.08
C ASP A 485 -11.84 13.59 23.61
N HIS A 486 -10.93 12.86 24.28
CA HIS A 486 -10.68 12.92 25.72
C HIS A 486 -9.49 13.80 26.07
N LYS A 487 -9.37 14.18 27.33
CA LYS A 487 -8.15 14.82 27.85
C LYS A 487 -7.12 13.73 28.14
N VAL A 488 -6.13 13.58 27.27
CA VAL A 488 -5.08 12.57 27.38
C VAL A 488 -3.78 13.21 27.83
N PHE A 489 -3.17 12.64 28.87
CA PHE A 489 -1.83 12.97 29.34
C PHE A 489 -0.92 11.76 29.12
N SER A 490 0.25 11.98 28.54
CA SER A 490 1.25 10.92 28.31
C SER A 490 2.49 11.21 29.14
N ASP A 491 2.85 10.31 30.03
CA ASP A 491 4.02 10.38 30.88
C ASP A 491 4.78 9.05 30.88
N ASN A 492 6.11 9.12 31.05
CA ASN A 492 6.93 7.92 31.14
C ASN A 492 7.05 7.37 32.57
N VAL A 493 6.71 8.17 33.56
CA VAL A 493 6.85 7.82 34.99
C VAL A 493 5.52 8.01 35.66
N ILE A 494 5.10 7.02 36.47
CA ILE A 494 3.88 7.08 37.27
C ILE A 494 4.16 7.97 38.47
N HIS A 495 3.40 9.08 38.58
CA HIS A 495 3.40 9.94 39.76
C HIS A 495 2.17 9.59 40.63
N PRO A 496 2.36 8.94 41.79
CA PRO A 496 1.23 8.45 42.59
C PRO A 496 0.28 9.57 43.08
N GLU A 497 0.81 10.77 43.28
CA GLU A 497 0.06 11.90 43.84
C GLU A 497 -0.98 12.51 42.89
N ASN A 498 -0.89 12.28 41.56
CA ASN A 498 -1.75 12.89 40.54
C ASN A 498 -2.30 11.88 39.53
N LEU A 499 -2.90 10.80 40.00
CA LEU A 499 -3.44 9.76 39.15
C LEU A 499 -4.79 10.16 38.55
N SER A 500 -4.89 10.06 37.24
CA SER A 500 -6.15 10.26 36.51
C SER A 500 -7.15 9.13 36.80
N PRO A 501 -8.45 9.40 36.68
CA PRO A 501 -9.51 8.40 36.89
C PRO A 501 -9.36 7.15 36.02
N VAL A 502 -8.74 7.31 34.83
CA VAL A 502 -8.42 6.22 33.91
C VAL A 502 -6.92 6.24 33.63
N VAL A 503 -6.26 5.11 33.83
CA VAL A 503 -4.82 4.91 33.60
C VAL A 503 -4.63 3.78 32.61
N ILE A 504 -3.76 3.96 31.62
CA ILE A 504 -3.40 2.93 30.61
C ILE A 504 -1.92 2.61 30.76
N THR A 505 -1.59 1.32 30.90
CA THR A 505 -0.21 0.84 31.04
C THR A 505 0.10 -0.31 30.09
N LYS A 506 1.37 -0.52 29.78
CA LYS A 506 1.83 -1.66 28.97
C LYS A 506 2.01 -2.93 29.82
N THR A 507 2.32 -2.82 31.10
CA THR A 507 2.64 -3.94 31.98
C THR A 507 1.44 -4.41 32.83
N LYS A 508 1.41 -5.71 33.09
CA LYS A 508 0.43 -6.35 33.97
C LYS A 508 0.66 -6.04 35.44
N ASP A 509 1.88 -5.69 35.79
CA ASP A 509 2.25 -5.40 37.15
C ASP A 509 1.40 -4.23 37.63
N ASN A 510 0.68 -4.48 38.74
CA ASN A 510 -0.16 -3.48 39.35
C ASN A 510 0.68 -2.22 39.56
N PRO A 511 0.47 -1.17 38.76
CA PRO A 511 1.21 0.04 39.01
C PRO A 511 0.94 0.41 40.46
N LEU A 512 1.95 0.86 41.18
CA LEU A 512 1.82 1.32 42.58
C LEU A 512 0.82 2.49 42.61
N LEU A 513 -0.46 2.13 42.57
CA LEU A 513 -1.58 3.06 42.61
C LEU A 513 -2.00 3.13 44.08
N GLU A 514 -1.95 4.32 44.63
CA GLU A 514 -2.38 4.54 46.03
C GLU A 514 -3.87 4.23 46.24
N ASP A 515 -4.67 4.44 45.18
CA ASP A 515 -6.11 4.14 45.15
C ASP A 515 -6.41 2.75 44.59
N SER A 516 -7.60 2.23 44.89
CA SER A 516 -8.06 0.97 44.31
C SER A 516 -8.51 1.17 42.85
N TYR A 517 -7.89 0.42 41.93
CA TYR A 517 -8.24 0.40 40.51
C TYR A 517 -8.69 -1.00 40.07
N ARG A 518 -9.59 -1.04 39.09
CA ARG A 518 -9.97 -2.27 38.39
C ARG A 518 -9.30 -2.32 37.04
N GLY A 519 -8.52 -3.39 36.79
CA GLY A 519 -7.77 -3.55 35.53
C GLY A 519 -8.51 -4.44 34.53
N GLN A 520 -8.52 -4.03 33.26
CA GLN A 520 -8.99 -4.83 32.13
C GLN A 520 -7.89 -4.90 31.09
N LYS A 521 -7.69 -6.10 30.51
CA LYS A 521 -6.79 -6.33 29.38
C LYS A 521 -7.46 -5.94 28.07
N VAL A 522 -6.71 -5.28 27.19
CA VAL A 522 -7.14 -4.96 25.83
C VAL A 522 -6.02 -5.34 24.86
N PRO A 523 -6.31 -6.14 23.82
CA PRO A 523 -5.37 -6.39 22.75
C PRO A 523 -4.98 -5.09 22.07
N TYR A 524 -3.67 -4.85 22.01
CA TYR A 524 -3.15 -3.58 21.51
C TYR A 524 -2.44 -3.72 20.18
N TYR A 525 -1.71 -4.82 19.99
CA TYR A 525 -0.87 -5.05 18.85
C TYR A 525 -0.96 -6.51 18.41
N SER A 526 -1.14 -6.73 17.13
CA SER A 526 -1.15 -8.08 16.58
C SER A 526 -0.30 -8.17 15.31
N GLU A 527 0.54 -9.21 15.24
CA GLU A 527 1.34 -9.52 14.07
C GLU A 527 1.38 -11.02 13.81
N PRO A 528 1.57 -11.47 12.54
CA PRO A 528 1.77 -12.89 12.25
C PRO A 528 3.05 -13.42 12.92
N ASN A 529 2.94 -14.56 13.58
CA ASN A 529 4.06 -15.14 14.35
C ASN A 529 5.27 -15.47 13.48
N TRP A 530 5.06 -15.86 12.20
CA TRP A 530 6.14 -16.21 11.27
C TRP A 530 7.03 -15.01 10.90
N ILE A 531 6.54 -13.78 11.03
CA ILE A 531 7.30 -12.57 10.69
C ILE A 531 8.54 -12.42 11.57
N GLN A 532 8.49 -12.80 12.84
CA GLN A 532 9.61 -12.66 13.76
C GLN A 532 10.75 -13.65 13.50
N ASN A 533 10.44 -14.80 12.91
CA ASN A 533 11.38 -15.87 12.63
C ASN A 533 11.68 -16.02 11.14
N ILE A 534 11.84 -14.91 10.42
CA ILE A 534 12.08 -14.91 8.96
C ILE A 534 13.23 -15.85 8.53
N PRO A 535 14.35 -16.03 9.24
CA PRO A 535 15.36 -16.99 8.83
C PRO A 535 14.86 -18.45 8.76
N GLN A 536 13.80 -18.77 9.52
CA GLN A 536 13.21 -20.12 9.61
C GLN A 536 11.79 -20.20 9.06
N PHE A 537 11.29 -19.12 8.42
CA PHE A 537 9.88 -19.08 8.00
C PHE A 537 9.56 -20.13 6.93
N LEU A 538 10.52 -20.49 6.06
CA LEU A 538 10.33 -21.51 5.04
C LEU A 538 10.08 -22.91 5.62
N ASP A 539 10.56 -23.16 6.83
CA ASP A 539 10.34 -24.44 7.53
C ASP A 539 9.07 -24.40 8.40
N SER A 540 8.42 -23.26 8.49
CA SER A 540 7.24 -23.05 9.33
C SER A 540 5.96 -23.42 8.58
N VAL A 541 5.18 -24.37 9.12
CA VAL A 541 3.84 -24.70 8.63
C VAL A 541 2.93 -23.47 8.63
N ASP A 542 3.14 -22.56 9.58
CA ASP A 542 2.39 -21.31 9.74
C ASP A 542 2.58 -20.37 8.54
N PHE A 543 3.81 -20.30 7.98
CA PHE A 543 4.07 -19.55 6.75
C PHE A 543 3.29 -20.13 5.55
N TYR A 544 3.25 -21.45 5.39
CA TYR A 544 2.49 -22.05 4.29
C TYR A 544 0.99 -21.87 4.48
N ARG A 545 0.47 -21.95 5.72
CA ARG A 545 -0.92 -21.60 6.01
C ARG A 545 -1.22 -20.15 5.63
N TRP A 546 -0.34 -19.22 6.02
CA TRP A 546 -0.46 -17.84 5.61
C TRP A 546 -0.41 -17.68 4.07
N LEU A 547 0.51 -18.37 3.39
CA LEU A 547 0.65 -18.27 1.93
C LEU A 547 -0.63 -18.69 1.19
N PHE A 548 -1.27 -19.76 1.61
CA PHE A 548 -2.42 -20.36 0.92
C PHE A 548 -3.77 -19.88 1.44
N PHE A 549 -3.91 -19.65 2.74
CA PHE A 549 -5.18 -19.29 3.39
C PHE A 549 -5.22 -17.85 3.86
N ARG A 550 -4.09 -17.13 3.84
CA ARG A 550 -3.92 -15.82 4.51
C ARG A 550 -4.32 -15.90 5.99
N ASP A 551 -4.06 -17.04 6.61
CA ASP A 551 -4.33 -17.32 8.02
C ASP A 551 -3.03 -17.78 8.69
N SER A 552 -2.64 -17.10 9.77
CA SER A 552 -1.45 -17.42 10.56
C SER A 552 -1.77 -17.30 12.04
N MET A 553 -0.98 -17.96 12.89
CA MET A 553 -0.99 -17.66 14.31
C MET A 553 -0.60 -16.20 14.52
N ILE A 554 -1.38 -15.49 15.30
CA ILE A 554 -1.19 -14.08 15.58
C ILE A 554 -0.57 -13.96 16.97
N ARG A 555 0.55 -13.22 17.06
CA ARG A 555 1.08 -12.75 18.34
C ARG A 555 0.39 -11.44 18.69
N GLN A 556 -0.13 -11.36 19.92
CA GLN A 556 -0.77 -10.16 20.44
C GLN A 556 0.04 -9.60 21.60
N GLU A 557 0.20 -8.28 21.64
CA GLU A 557 0.62 -7.53 22.82
C GLU A 557 -0.63 -6.92 23.45
N GLU A 558 -0.67 -6.91 24.77
CA GLU A 558 -1.82 -6.41 25.53
C GLU A 558 -1.43 -5.13 26.26
N ILE A 559 -2.38 -4.21 26.37
CA ILE A 559 -2.34 -3.07 27.28
C ILE A 559 -3.39 -3.25 28.37
N PHE A 560 -3.17 -2.60 29.50
CA PHE A 560 -4.06 -2.66 30.65
C PHE A 560 -4.71 -1.31 30.84
N ILE A 561 -6.04 -1.30 30.91
CA ILE A 561 -6.83 -0.13 31.30
C ILE A 561 -7.16 -0.31 32.78
N TRP A 562 -6.74 0.64 33.58
CA TRP A 562 -7.03 0.73 35.00
C TRP A 562 -8.05 1.84 35.22
N ILE A 563 -9.19 1.51 35.79
CA ILE A 563 -10.28 2.44 36.09
C ILE A 563 -10.44 2.50 37.58
N LYS A 564 -10.48 3.71 38.14
CA LYS A 564 -10.62 3.93 39.57
C LYS A 564 -11.90 3.28 40.09
N ALA A 565 -11.81 2.51 41.17
CA ALA A 565 -12.93 1.69 41.67
C ALA A 565 -14.13 2.53 42.10
N ASP A 566 -13.90 3.74 42.60
CA ASP A 566 -14.94 4.68 43.04
C ASP A 566 -15.91 5.05 41.90
N LEU A 567 -15.45 4.98 40.67
CA LEU A 567 -16.27 5.30 39.46
C LEU A 567 -17.35 4.23 39.21
N PHE A 568 -17.18 3.02 39.75
CA PHE A 568 -18.16 1.94 39.61
C PHE A 568 -19.15 1.89 40.78
N VAL A 569 -18.84 2.53 41.90
CA VAL A 569 -19.77 2.71 43.00
C VAL A 569 -20.65 3.88 42.59
N GLY A 570 -21.78 3.58 41.96
CA GLY A 570 -22.71 4.60 41.52
C GLY A 570 -22.99 5.57 42.66
N ASN A 571 -22.70 6.83 42.51
CA ASN A 571 -23.33 7.86 43.30
C ASN A 571 -24.82 7.60 43.17
N ASN A 572 -25.48 7.28 44.28
CA ASN A 572 -26.91 7.26 44.39
C ASN A 572 -27.42 8.64 43.93
N ILE A 573 -27.61 8.79 42.63
CA ILE A 573 -28.46 9.83 42.09
C ILE A 573 -29.83 9.43 42.65
N LYS A 574 -30.19 9.99 43.78
CA LYS A 574 -31.56 10.05 44.23
C LYS A 574 -32.34 10.63 43.06
N PHE A 575 -32.97 9.76 42.27
CA PHE A 575 -34.11 10.16 41.50
C PHE A 575 -35.10 10.66 42.53
N GLU A 576 -35.13 11.97 42.80
CA GLU A 576 -36.28 12.58 43.41
C GLU A 576 -37.45 12.21 42.48
N SER A 577 -38.27 11.34 43.00
CA SER A 577 -39.59 11.03 42.48
C SER A 577 -40.40 12.33 42.50
N GLY A 578 -40.15 13.18 41.52
CA GLY A 578 -41.01 14.32 41.19
C GLY A 578 -42.22 13.76 40.49
N VAL A 579 -43.25 13.63 41.27
CA VAL A 579 -44.64 13.54 40.89
C VAL A 579 -44.90 14.56 39.76
N PHE A 580 -45.23 14.10 38.54
CA PHE A 580 -46.38 14.44 37.72
C PHE A 580 -46.33 13.69 36.40
#